data_aeb8c1dcf2d96765e439259d69bcd714
#
_entry.id   aeb8c1dcf2d96765e439259d69bcd714
#
_cell.length_a   1.000
_cell.length_b   1.000
_cell.length_c   1.000
_cell.angle_alpha   90.00
_cell.angle_beta   90.00
_cell.angle_gamma   90.00
#
_symmetry.space_group_name_H-M   'P 1'
#
loop_
_entity.id
_entity.type
_entity.pdbx_description
1 polymer ?
#
loop_
_entity_poly.entity_id
_entity_poly.type
_entity_poly.pdbx_seq_one_letter_code
_entity_poly.pdbx_strand_id
1 'polypeptide(L)'
;MNSTLILIIHATYTGIITGILIALPMGPAGIESVRWTIIKGFKQGITLALGTLITDAFDLALINFGVLDFIKISKKVEVFIWVLSGLAIFIIGFKGIMTHRKALLSEEDTTAEMAKSMTRPFLTGFLINFTNLGTHFFWLTLSSTVFSIWRNAGKLPFLVFSISVMLGLFICIFTINLCVAKGLKAYLSNLTTKISHLLAYGLALLGIGFITYGIYKSSDFI
;
A
#
# COMPACT_ATOMS: atom_id res chain seq x y z
N MET A 1 -24.13 -6.29 24.89
CA MET A 1 -22.97 -5.55 24.35
C MET A 1 -23.47 -4.81 23.13
N ASN A 2 -23.36 -3.48 23.09
CA ASN A 2 -23.96 -2.68 22.01
C ASN A 2 -23.40 -3.13 20.64
N SER A 3 -24.27 -3.38 19.66
CA SER A 3 -23.91 -3.78 18.29
C SER A 3 -22.85 -2.84 17.66
N THR A 4 -22.93 -1.55 17.98
CA THR A 4 -21.96 -0.54 17.57
C THR A 4 -20.56 -0.79 18.15
N LEU A 5 -20.45 -1.20 19.42
CA LEU A 5 -19.17 -1.49 20.05
C LEU A 5 -18.48 -2.70 19.41
N ILE A 6 -19.24 -3.75 19.12
CA ILE A 6 -18.73 -4.95 18.41
C ILE A 6 -18.19 -4.54 17.04
N LEU A 7 -18.92 -3.71 16.31
CA LEU A 7 -18.54 -3.25 14.98
C LEU A 7 -17.25 -2.40 15.01
N ILE A 8 -17.09 -1.54 16.01
CA ILE A 8 -15.87 -0.73 16.20
C ILE A 8 -14.67 -1.63 16.51
N ILE A 9 -14.81 -2.59 17.42
CA ILE A 9 -13.74 -3.55 17.73
C ILE A 9 -13.34 -4.33 16.49
N HIS A 10 -14.32 -4.78 15.71
CA HIS A 10 -14.07 -5.51 14.45
C HIS A 10 -13.36 -4.63 13.41
N ALA A 11 -13.77 -3.37 13.25
CA ALA A 11 -13.12 -2.40 12.39
C ALA A 11 -11.65 -2.15 12.79
N THR A 12 -11.39 -2.03 14.10
CA THR A 12 -10.04 -1.83 14.63
C THR A 12 -9.14 -3.03 14.33
N TYR A 13 -9.57 -4.22 14.69
CA TYR A 13 -8.78 -5.46 14.49
C TYR A 13 -8.51 -5.74 13.01
N THR A 14 -9.55 -5.69 12.19
CA THR A 14 -9.40 -5.93 10.74
C THR A 14 -8.59 -4.83 10.07
N GLY A 15 -8.72 -3.57 10.51
CA GLY A 15 -7.92 -2.46 10.01
C GLY A 15 -6.43 -2.64 10.29
N ILE A 16 -6.05 -2.99 11.52
CA ILE A 16 -4.65 -3.24 11.87
C ILE A 16 -4.05 -4.37 11.04
N ILE A 17 -4.77 -5.50 10.93
CA ILE A 17 -4.31 -6.64 10.11
C ILE A 17 -4.16 -6.22 8.65
N THR A 18 -5.16 -5.53 8.09
CA THR A 18 -5.10 -5.03 6.71
C THR A 18 -3.88 -4.14 6.51
N GLY A 19 -3.60 -3.20 7.42
CA GLY A 19 -2.44 -2.33 7.35
C GLY A 19 -1.11 -3.09 7.39
N ILE A 20 -0.99 -4.10 8.26
CA ILE A 20 0.20 -4.97 8.31
C ILE A 20 0.38 -5.71 6.99
N LEU A 21 -0.70 -6.30 6.44
CA LEU A 21 -0.64 -7.04 5.18
C LEU A 21 -0.26 -6.15 3.99
N ILE A 22 -0.75 -4.90 3.97
CA ILE A 22 -0.42 -3.91 2.94
C ILE A 22 1.06 -3.51 3.01
N ALA A 23 1.63 -3.40 4.22
CA ALA A 23 3.02 -2.99 4.42
C ALA A 23 4.04 -4.09 4.08
N LEU A 24 3.63 -5.37 4.09
CA LEU A 24 4.54 -6.50 3.86
C LEU A 24 5.18 -6.53 2.46
N PRO A 25 4.45 -6.28 1.34
CA PRO A 25 5.09 -6.09 0.05
C PRO A 25 5.74 -4.70 0.03
N MET A 26 6.98 -4.62 0.55
CA MET A 26 7.71 -3.35 0.59
C MET A 26 7.84 -2.76 -0.82
N GLY A 27 7.18 -1.63 -1.04
CA GLY A 27 7.42 -0.81 -2.22
C GLY A 27 8.78 -0.11 -2.18
N PRO A 28 9.14 0.67 -3.22
CA PRO A 28 10.43 1.36 -3.31
C PRO A 28 10.78 2.19 -2.07
N ALA A 29 9.80 2.89 -1.51
CA ALA A 29 9.97 3.73 -0.33
C ALA A 29 10.23 2.91 0.95
N GLY A 30 9.59 1.74 1.08
CA GLY A 30 9.83 0.81 2.20
C GLY A 30 11.24 0.21 2.15
N ILE A 31 11.69 -0.21 0.96
CA ILE A 31 13.04 -0.72 0.73
C ILE A 31 14.09 0.35 1.07
N GLU A 32 13.87 1.58 0.63
CA GLU A 32 14.78 2.69 0.91
C GLU A 32 14.82 3.03 2.41
N SER A 33 13.70 2.95 3.11
CA SER A 33 13.64 3.10 4.58
C SER A 33 14.54 2.08 5.30
N VAL A 34 14.46 0.81 4.89
CA VAL A 34 15.33 -0.27 5.41
C VAL A 34 16.79 -0.01 5.08
N ARG A 35 17.09 0.41 3.86
CA ARG A 35 18.45 0.77 3.44
C ARG A 35 19.03 1.90 4.28
N TRP A 36 18.28 2.95 4.53
CA TRP A 36 18.72 4.05 5.41
C TRP A 36 18.92 3.59 6.85
N THR A 37 18.08 2.66 7.33
CA THR A 37 18.29 2.03 8.65
C THR A 37 19.64 1.32 8.72
N ILE A 38 20.05 0.61 7.66
CA ILE A 38 21.31 -0.12 7.61
C ILE A 38 22.50 0.86 7.53
N ILE A 39 22.41 1.89 6.68
CA ILE A 39 23.55 2.76 6.36
C ILE A 39 23.67 3.93 7.35
N LYS A 40 22.54 4.53 7.73
CA LYS A 40 22.47 5.78 8.52
C LYS A 40 21.84 5.59 9.91
N GLY A 41 21.43 4.37 10.24
CA GLY A 41 20.86 4.00 11.54
C GLY A 41 19.33 4.12 11.59
N PHE A 42 18.73 3.48 12.60
CA PHE A 42 17.29 3.34 12.81
C PHE A 42 16.52 4.67 12.71
N LYS A 43 17.03 5.71 13.37
CA LYS A 43 16.35 7.02 13.40
C LYS A 43 16.14 7.61 12.00
N GLN A 44 17.10 7.46 11.14
CA GLN A 44 17.03 7.99 9.77
C GLN A 44 16.08 7.16 8.90
N GLY A 45 16.13 5.83 9.01
CA GLY A 45 15.21 4.94 8.31
C GLY A 45 13.76 5.16 8.70
N ILE A 46 13.46 5.25 10.01
CA ILE A 46 12.08 5.48 10.46
C ILE A 46 11.58 6.89 10.11
N THR A 47 12.46 7.90 10.09
CA THR A 47 12.08 9.24 9.63
C THR A 47 11.71 9.25 8.15
N LEU A 48 12.42 8.47 7.32
CA LEU A 48 12.05 8.28 5.92
C LEU A 48 10.69 7.57 5.81
N ALA A 49 10.49 6.49 6.57
CA ALA A 49 9.22 5.77 6.60
C ALA A 49 8.02 6.65 7.03
N LEU A 50 8.23 7.58 7.97
CA LEU A 50 7.19 8.55 8.33
C LEU A 50 6.82 9.47 7.15
N GLY A 51 7.79 9.83 6.29
CA GLY A 51 7.50 10.56 5.06
C GLY A 51 6.60 9.78 4.11
N THR A 52 6.82 8.47 3.95
CA THR A 52 5.95 7.62 3.13
C THR A 52 4.54 7.51 3.71
N LEU A 53 4.41 7.35 5.01
CA LEU A 53 3.12 7.24 5.68
C LEU A 53 2.26 8.51 5.54
N ILE A 54 2.88 9.68 5.45
CA ILE A 54 2.13 10.92 5.20
C ILE A 54 1.50 10.91 3.79
N THR A 55 2.17 10.36 2.79
CA THR A 55 1.59 10.18 1.45
C THR A 55 0.42 9.18 1.48
N ASP A 56 0.59 8.06 2.18
CA ASP A 56 -0.48 7.08 2.35
C ASP A 56 -1.68 7.68 3.10
N ALA A 57 -1.43 8.50 4.13
CA ALA A 57 -2.47 9.24 4.85
C ALA A 57 -3.20 10.24 3.94
N PHE A 58 -2.49 10.87 3.02
CA PHE A 58 -3.09 11.76 2.03
C PHE A 58 -4.02 10.98 1.08
N ASP A 59 -3.60 9.84 0.56
CA ASP A 59 -4.43 8.98 -0.28
C ASP A 59 -5.68 8.50 0.49
N LEU A 60 -5.52 8.07 1.74
CA LEU A 60 -6.65 7.72 2.61
C LEU A 60 -7.58 8.89 2.89
N ALA A 61 -7.06 10.08 3.07
CA ALA A 61 -7.87 11.28 3.25
C ALA A 61 -8.71 11.55 1.99
N LEU A 62 -8.12 11.48 0.79
CA LEU A 62 -8.85 11.61 -0.47
C LEU A 62 -9.97 10.57 -0.60
N ILE A 63 -9.71 9.32 -0.19
CA ILE A 63 -10.71 8.26 -0.15
C ILE A 63 -11.85 8.59 0.83
N ASN A 64 -11.52 9.08 2.02
CA ASN A 64 -12.50 9.44 3.04
C ASN A 64 -13.35 10.66 2.65
N PHE A 65 -12.78 11.63 1.93
CA PHE A 65 -13.50 12.80 1.42
C PHE A 65 -14.34 12.51 0.18
N GLY A 66 -14.45 11.26 -0.24
CA GLY A 66 -15.38 10.86 -1.29
C GLY A 66 -14.92 11.19 -2.70
N VAL A 67 -13.62 11.29 -2.96
CA VAL A 67 -13.10 11.45 -4.33
C VAL A 67 -13.69 10.39 -5.27
N LEU A 68 -13.99 9.19 -4.75
CA LEU A 68 -14.69 8.15 -5.51
C LEU A 68 -16.15 8.49 -5.85
N ASP A 69 -16.81 9.34 -5.07
CA ASP A 69 -18.18 9.73 -5.38
C ASP A 69 -18.22 10.63 -6.62
N PHE A 70 -17.16 11.40 -6.87
CA PHE A 70 -16.97 12.13 -8.13
C PHE A 70 -16.71 11.19 -9.32
N ILE A 71 -16.08 10.05 -9.09
CA ILE A 71 -15.76 9.04 -10.11
C ILE A 71 -17.02 8.27 -10.54
N LYS A 72 -17.99 8.09 -9.65
CA LYS A 72 -19.27 7.43 -9.95
C LYS A 72 -20.21 8.22 -10.87
N ILE A 73 -19.87 9.47 -11.22
CA ILE A 73 -20.72 10.34 -12.04
C ILE A 73 -20.91 9.80 -13.47
N SER A 74 -19.97 9.02 -13.99
CA SER A 74 -20.07 8.41 -15.31
C SER A 74 -19.70 6.94 -15.27
N LYS A 75 -20.65 6.08 -15.70
CA LYS A 75 -20.38 4.64 -15.83
C LYS A 75 -19.14 4.34 -16.70
N LYS A 76 -18.88 5.13 -17.75
CA LYS A 76 -17.69 4.99 -18.60
C LYS A 76 -16.40 5.24 -17.82
N VAL A 77 -16.38 6.26 -16.97
CA VAL A 77 -15.23 6.57 -16.10
C VAL A 77 -15.02 5.46 -15.07
N GLU A 78 -16.09 4.92 -14.51
CA GLU A 78 -16.03 3.80 -13.58
C GLU A 78 -15.39 2.57 -14.23
N VAL A 79 -15.83 2.15 -15.42
CA VAL A 79 -15.24 1.04 -16.18
C VAL A 79 -13.75 1.29 -16.47
N PHE A 80 -13.43 2.51 -16.94
CA PHE A 80 -12.04 2.88 -17.23
C PHE A 80 -11.15 2.77 -16.00
N ILE A 81 -11.62 3.20 -14.83
CA ILE A 81 -10.87 3.10 -13.57
C ILE A 81 -10.70 1.65 -13.16
N TRP A 82 -11.74 0.80 -13.27
CA TRP A 82 -11.62 -0.62 -12.95
C TRP A 82 -10.56 -1.30 -13.83
N VAL A 83 -10.58 -1.08 -15.13
CA VAL A 83 -9.62 -1.67 -16.07
C VAL A 83 -8.21 -1.12 -15.83
N LEU A 84 -8.07 0.20 -15.67
CA LEU A 84 -6.77 0.83 -15.46
C LEU A 84 -6.13 0.42 -14.13
N SER A 85 -6.91 0.41 -13.03
CA SER A 85 -6.46 -0.05 -11.72
C SER A 85 -6.09 -1.53 -11.75
N GLY A 86 -6.92 -2.36 -12.39
CA GLY A 86 -6.65 -3.78 -12.57
C GLY A 86 -5.36 -4.03 -13.34
N LEU A 87 -5.12 -3.30 -14.43
CA LEU A 87 -3.90 -3.36 -15.22
C LEU A 87 -2.67 -2.94 -14.40
N ALA A 88 -2.76 -1.85 -13.65
CA ALA A 88 -1.67 -1.36 -12.80
C ALA A 88 -1.30 -2.40 -11.72
N ILE A 89 -2.29 -2.96 -11.03
CA ILE A 89 -2.07 -3.98 -10.00
C ILE A 89 -1.54 -5.27 -10.59
N PHE A 90 -2.06 -5.68 -11.76
CA PHE A 90 -1.53 -6.84 -12.47
C PHE A 90 -0.04 -6.65 -12.83
N ILE A 91 0.35 -5.48 -13.35
CA ILE A 91 1.75 -5.16 -13.67
C ILE A 91 2.61 -5.20 -12.40
N ILE A 92 2.14 -4.64 -11.28
CA ILE A 92 2.87 -4.67 -10.00
C ILE A 92 3.04 -6.11 -9.52
N GLY A 93 1.96 -6.90 -9.50
CA GLY A 93 2.02 -8.32 -9.13
C GLY A 93 2.92 -9.13 -10.06
N PHE A 94 2.78 -8.94 -11.37
CA PHE A 94 3.60 -9.63 -12.37
C PHE A 94 5.09 -9.29 -12.27
N LYS A 95 5.43 -8.01 -12.10
CA LYS A 95 6.81 -7.60 -11.80
C LYS A 95 7.31 -8.25 -10.51
N GLY A 96 6.51 -8.27 -9.45
CA GLY A 96 6.86 -8.94 -8.18
C GLY A 96 7.17 -10.43 -8.36
N ILE A 97 6.43 -11.13 -9.24
CA ILE A 97 6.68 -12.54 -9.58
C ILE A 97 8.00 -12.69 -10.37
N MET A 98 8.24 -11.83 -11.38
CA MET A 98 9.42 -11.91 -12.24
C MET A 98 10.73 -11.47 -11.56
N THR A 99 10.67 -10.58 -10.59
CA THR A 99 11.85 -10.00 -9.93
C THR A 99 12.48 -10.96 -8.91
N HIS A 100 12.39 -12.25 -9.13
CA HIS A 100 12.76 -13.34 -8.23
C HIS A 100 14.22 -13.37 -7.76
N ARG A 101 15.12 -12.55 -8.29
CA ARG A 101 16.56 -12.63 -7.95
C ARG A 101 17.30 -11.29 -7.87
N LYS A 102 16.67 -10.18 -8.25
CA LYS A 102 17.33 -8.87 -8.32
C LYS A 102 16.68 -7.77 -7.45
N ALA A 103 15.55 -8.01 -6.84
CA ALA A 103 14.71 -7.00 -6.19
C ALA A 103 15.32 -6.26 -4.99
N LEU A 104 16.41 -6.75 -4.42
CA LEU A 104 17.17 -6.00 -3.42
C LEU A 104 18.29 -5.14 -4.04
N LEU A 105 18.54 -5.26 -5.35
CA LEU A 105 19.69 -4.65 -6.01
C LEU A 105 19.41 -3.87 -7.31
N SER A 106 18.27 -4.03 -7.97
CA SER A 106 18.10 -3.52 -9.35
C SER A 106 16.92 -2.58 -9.64
N GLU A 107 16.02 -2.30 -8.71
CA GLU A 107 15.20 -1.07 -8.75
C GLU A 107 16.00 0.15 -8.24
N GLU A 108 17.29 -0.05 -8.08
CA GLU A 108 18.25 0.88 -7.44
C GLU A 108 18.55 2.13 -8.26
N ASP A 109 18.47 2.09 -9.61
CA ASP A 109 19.20 3.12 -10.35
C ASP A 109 18.53 4.51 -10.39
N THR A 110 17.22 4.59 -10.50
CA THR A 110 16.57 5.92 -10.60
C THR A 110 16.14 6.50 -9.25
N THR A 111 15.60 5.68 -8.36
CA THR A 111 15.22 6.12 -7.01
C THR A 111 16.43 6.25 -6.09
N ALA A 112 17.46 5.43 -6.29
CA ALA A 112 18.70 5.49 -5.52
C ALA A 112 19.55 6.73 -5.85
N GLU A 113 19.55 7.21 -7.09
CA GLU A 113 20.24 8.47 -7.44
C GLU A 113 19.54 9.67 -6.81
N MET A 114 18.20 9.73 -6.84
CA MET A 114 17.45 10.77 -6.12
C MET A 114 17.72 10.72 -4.61
N ALA A 115 17.74 9.51 -4.02
CA ALA A 115 17.99 9.36 -2.58
C ALA A 115 19.43 9.72 -2.16
N LYS A 116 20.45 9.49 -3.01
CA LYS A 116 21.85 9.86 -2.74
C LYS A 116 22.04 11.37 -2.62
N SER A 117 21.30 12.17 -3.37
CA SER A 117 21.39 13.63 -3.34
C SER A 117 20.61 14.26 -2.18
N MET A 118 19.67 13.52 -1.56
CA MET A 118 18.80 14.05 -0.51
C MET A 118 19.37 13.83 0.88
N THR A 119 19.56 14.91 1.62
CA THR A 119 20.01 14.90 3.02
C THR A 119 18.87 14.79 4.03
N ARG A 120 17.61 14.92 3.58
CA ARG A 120 16.41 15.00 4.44
C ARG A 120 15.58 13.73 4.31
N PRO A 121 15.68 12.78 5.26
CA PRO A 121 15.03 11.46 5.16
C PRO A 121 13.51 11.54 4.99
N PHE A 122 12.84 12.40 5.75
CA PHE A 122 11.39 12.57 5.66
C PHE A 122 10.95 12.99 4.25
N LEU A 123 11.59 14.02 3.70
CA LEU A 123 11.25 14.52 2.37
C LEU A 123 11.57 13.48 1.28
N THR A 124 12.65 12.72 1.46
CA THR A 124 13.00 11.61 0.57
C THR A 124 11.87 10.57 0.54
N GLY A 125 11.43 10.10 1.70
CA GLY A 125 10.33 9.11 1.78
C GLY A 125 9.02 9.65 1.21
N PHE A 126 8.67 10.89 1.53
CA PHE A 126 7.51 11.56 0.99
C PHE A 126 7.54 11.60 -0.54
N LEU A 127 8.64 12.09 -1.13
CA LEU A 127 8.75 12.24 -2.58
C LEU A 127 8.76 10.89 -3.32
N ILE A 128 9.50 9.90 -2.82
CA ILE A 128 9.54 8.57 -3.42
C ILE A 128 8.12 7.98 -3.48
N ASN A 129 7.36 8.08 -2.40
CA ASN A 129 6.01 7.52 -2.34
C ASN A 129 4.99 8.36 -3.13
N PHE A 130 5.09 9.68 -3.04
CA PHE A 130 4.20 10.62 -3.73
C PHE A 130 4.35 10.56 -5.26
N THR A 131 5.56 10.34 -5.77
CA THR A 131 5.80 10.18 -7.21
C THR A 131 5.51 8.76 -7.72
N ASN A 132 5.26 7.81 -6.81
CA ASN A 132 4.95 6.43 -7.17
C ASN A 132 3.47 6.28 -7.52
N LEU A 133 3.15 6.40 -8.80
CA LEU A 133 1.79 6.20 -9.31
C LEU A 133 1.19 4.84 -8.91
N GLY A 134 2.02 3.80 -8.78
CA GLY A 134 1.57 2.48 -8.35
C GLY A 134 0.93 2.49 -6.97
N THR A 135 1.44 3.29 -6.03
CA THR A 135 0.87 3.44 -4.69
C THR A 135 -0.52 4.08 -4.76
N HIS A 136 -0.70 5.14 -5.53
CA HIS A 136 -1.99 5.81 -5.67
C HIS A 136 -3.05 4.89 -6.31
N PHE A 137 -2.68 4.16 -7.38
CA PHE A 137 -3.58 3.16 -7.98
C PHE A 137 -3.91 2.02 -7.02
N PHE A 138 -2.96 1.57 -6.20
CA PHE A 138 -3.20 0.58 -5.18
C PHE A 138 -4.22 1.06 -4.15
N TRP A 139 -4.07 2.29 -3.64
CA TRP A 139 -5.03 2.90 -2.71
C TRP A 139 -6.43 3.08 -3.33
N LEU A 140 -6.52 3.51 -4.59
CA LEU A 140 -7.79 3.60 -5.32
C LEU A 140 -8.49 2.24 -5.40
N THR A 141 -7.72 1.18 -5.64
CA THR A 141 -8.25 -0.18 -5.70
C THR A 141 -8.74 -0.67 -4.34
N LEU A 142 -7.97 -0.47 -3.29
CA LEU A 142 -8.40 -0.82 -1.93
C LEU A 142 -9.65 -0.05 -1.54
N SER A 143 -9.78 1.20 -1.97
CA SER A 143 -10.96 2.03 -1.73
C SER A 143 -12.24 1.42 -2.30
N SER A 144 -12.18 0.85 -3.49
CA SER A 144 -13.33 0.23 -4.16
C SER A 144 -13.64 -1.19 -3.65
N THR A 145 -12.72 -1.80 -2.92
CA THR A 145 -12.84 -3.17 -2.39
C THR A 145 -13.02 -3.19 -0.87
N VAL A 146 -11.92 -3.36 -0.15
CA VAL A 146 -11.94 -3.53 1.32
C VAL A 146 -12.56 -2.34 2.04
N PHE A 147 -12.23 -1.12 1.60
CA PHE A 147 -12.76 0.10 2.22
C PHE A 147 -14.25 0.31 1.94
N SER A 148 -14.77 -0.20 0.80
CA SER A 148 -16.19 -0.09 0.48
C SER A 148 -17.07 -0.86 1.47
N ILE A 149 -16.60 -2.00 1.99
CA ILE A 149 -17.30 -2.80 3.00
C ILE A 149 -17.54 -1.96 4.26
N TRP A 150 -16.50 -1.29 4.75
CA TRP A 150 -16.57 -0.48 5.96
C TRP A 150 -17.33 0.84 5.75
N ARG A 151 -17.28 1.40 4.53
CA ARG A 151 -18.08 2.58 4.17
C ARG A 151 -19.57 2.28 4.24
N ASN A 152 -19.99 1.10 3.78
CA ASN A 152 -21.38 0.65 3.87
C ASN A 152 -21.81 0.35 5.31
N ALA A 153 -20.86 0.03 6.21
CA ALA A 153 -21.12 -0.19 7.62
C ALA A 153 -21.36 1.11 8.41
N GLY A 154 -21.06 2.29 7.82
CA GLY A 154 -21.30 3.61 8.38
C GLY A 154 -20.03 4.46 8.54
N LYS A 155 -20.23 5.77 8.78
CA LYS A 155 -19.12 6.75 8.86
C LYS A 155 -18.12 6.45 9.98
N LEU A 156 -18.60 6.14 11.19
CA LEU A 156 -17.72 5.89 12.33
C LEU A 156 -16.90 4.60 12.18
N PRO A 157 -17.48 3.42 11.86
CA PRO A 157 -16.71 2.21 11.56
C PRO A 157 -15.69 2.41 10.44
N PHE A 158 -16.04 3.15 9.39
CA PHE A 158 -15.14 3.44 8.28
C PHE A 158 -13.94 4.29 8.72
N LEU A 159 -14.16 5.33 9.52
CA LEU A 159 -13.08 6.17 10.05
C LEU A 159 -12.15 5.36 10.98
N VAL A 160 -12.74 4.56 11.89
CA VAL A 160 -11.97 3.70 12.79
C VAL A 160 -11.14 2.69 12.00
N PHE A 161 -11.73 2.05 10.99
CA PHE A 161 -11.00 1.15 10.11
C PHE A 161 -9.83 1.85 9.41
N SER A 162 -10.05 3.02 8.81
CA SER A 162 -9.01 3.80 8.10
C SER A 162 -7.84 4.17 9.01
N ILE A 163 -8.12 4.66 10.22
CA ILE A 163 -7.08 4.98 11.21
C ILE A 163 -6.34 3.71 11.63
N SER A 164 -7.07 2.61 11.82
CA SER A 164 -6.47 1.32 12.21
C SER A 164 -5.58 0.74 11.13
N VAL A 165 -5.90 0.93 9.85
CA VAL A 165 -5.02 0.57 8.71
C VAL A 165 -3.72 1.37 8.80
N MET A 166 -3.77 2.68 9.05
CA MET A 166 -2.56 3.51 9.21
C MET A 166 -1.71 3.05 10.39
N LEU A 167 -2.33 2.68 11.51
CA LEU A 167 -1.62 2.12 12.65
C LEU A 167 -0.96 0.79 12.30
N GLY A 168 -1.65 -0.09 11.57
CA GLY A 168 -1.09 -1.37 11.10
C GLY A 168 0.12 -1.18 10.19
N LEU A 169 0.04 -0.25 9.22
CA LEU A 169 1.17 0.16 8.36
C LEU A 169 2.36 0.62 9.21
N PHE A 170 2.11 1.57 10.13
CA PHE A 170 3.16 2.09 11.01
C PHE A 170 3.82 0.99 11.85
N ILE A 171 3.02 0.14 12.52
CA ILE A 171 3.52 -0.96 13.34
C ILE A 171 4.41 -1.89 12.53
N CYS A 172 3.98 -2.27 11.32
CA CYS A 172 4.76 -3.16 10.45
C CYS A 172 6.09 -2.54 10.03
N ILE A 173 6.07 -1.32 9.48
CA ILE A 173 7.27 -0.63 9.02
C ILE A 173 8.23 -0.33 10.18
N PHE A 174 7.71 0.08 11.34
CA PHE A 174 8.49 0.31 12.54
C PHE A 174 9.18 -0.98 13.00
N THR A 175 8.44 -2.08 13.07
CA THR A 175 8.95 -3.39 13.49
C THR A 175 10.05 -3.87 12.55
N ILE A 176 9.86 -3.76 11.24
CA ILE A 176 10.85 -4.16 10.24
C ILE A 176 12.15 -3.35 10.42
N ASN A 177 12.06 -2.02 10.49
CA ASN A 177 13.23 -1.17 10.68
C ASN A 177 13.94 -1.46 12.02
N LEU A 178 13.19 -1.72 13.10
CA LEU A 178 13.74 -2.08 14.40
C LEU A 178 14.50 -3.41 14.34
N CYS A 179 13.92 -4.43 13.71
CA CYS A 179 14.55 -5.73 13.54
C CYS A 179 15.83 -5.65 12.70
N VAL A 180 15.81 -4.85 11.64
CA VAL A 180 17.00 -4.58 10.80
C VAL A 180 18.09 -3.88 11.60
N ALA A 181 17.75 -2.89 12.40
CA ALA A 181 18.68 -2.17 13.27
C ALA A 181 19.33 -3.10 14.34
N LYS A 182 18.61 -4.14 14.78
CA LYS A 182 19.12 -5.18 15.71
C LYS A 182 19.90 -6.30 15.03
N GLY A 183 20.22 -6.18 13.75
CA GLY A 183 21.03 -7.18 13.03
C GLY A 183 20.25 -8.39 12.48
N LEU A 184 18.93 -8.43 12.60
CA LEU A 184 18.08 -9.54 12.12
C LEU A 184 17.81 -9.48 10.58
N LYS A 185 18.66 -8.77 9.84
CA LYS A 185 18.51 -8.54 8.39
C LYS A 185 18.33 -9.82 7.58
N ALA A 186 19.14 -10.84 7.83
CA ALA A 186 19.11 -12.09 7.07
C ALA A 186 17.81 -12.87 7.29
N TYR A 187 17.31 -12.93 8.52
CA TYR A 187 16.06 -13.60 8.85
C TYR A 187 14.86 -12.90 8.22
N LEU A 188 14.81 -11.57 8.34
CA LEU A 188 13.75 -10.75 7.73
C LEU A 188 13.75 -10.82 6.21
N SER A 189 14.92 -10.80 5.56
CA SER A 189 15.04 -10.93 4.12
C SER A 189 14.34 -12.18 3.59
N ASN A 190 14.60 -13.34 4.21
CA ASN A 190 13.99 -14.60 3.81
C ASN A 190 12.47 -14.63 4.03
N LEU A 191 11.99 -14.11 5.16
CA LEU A 191 10.57 -14.07 5.50
C LEU A 191 9.83 -13.09 4.58
N THR A 192 10.36 -11.88 4.41
CA THR A 192 9.79 -10.83 3.56
C THR A 192 9.73 -11.29 2.11
N THR A 193 10.77 -11.98 1.61
CA THR A 193 10.78 -12.51 0.24
C THR A 193 9.66 -13.51 0.02
N LYS A 194 9.48 -14.50 0.92
CA LYS A 194 8.40 -15.50 0.82
C LYS A 194 7.01 -14.86 0.82
N ILE A 195 6.78 -13.92 1.74
CA ILE A 195 5.50 -13.21 1.85
C ILE A 195 5.27 -12.33 0.63
N SER A 196 6.28 -11.61 0.16
CA SER A 196 6.18 -10.76 -1.03
C SER A 196 5.82 -11.57 -2.28
N HIS A 197 6.33 -12.82 -2.40
CA HIS A 197 5.93 -13.71 -3.50
C HIS A 197 4.45 -14.09 -3.42
N LEU A 198 3.99 -14.55 -2.25
CA LEU A 198 2.59 -14.90 -2.07
C LEU A 198 1.67 -13.72 -2.39
N LEU A 199 2.05 -12.53 -1.92
CA LEU A 199 1.31 -11.30 -2.19
C LEU A 199 1.39 -10.87 -3.67
N ALA A 200 2.53 -11.06 -4.34
CA ALA A 200 2.66 -10.77 -5.76
C ALA A 200 1.71 -11.63 -6.62
N TYR A 201 1.58 -12.93 -6.30
CA TYR A 201 0.57 -13.79 -6.93
C TYR A 201 -0.85 -13.32 -6.63
N GLY A 202 -1.12 -12.97 -5.37
CA GLY A 202 -2.42 -12.43 -4.94
C GLY A 202 -2.77 -11.13 -5.68
N LEU A 203 -1.83 -10.20 -5.81
CA LEU A 203 -2.02 -8.96 -6.55
C LEU A 203 -2.24 -9.20 -8.04
N ALA A 204 -1.49 -10.11 -8.66
CA ALA A 204 -1.68 -10.45 -10.08
C ALA A 204 -3.09 -11.02 -10.31
N LEU A 205 -3.56 -11.92 -9.45
CA LEU A 205 -4.92 -12.48 -9.53
C LEU A 205 -6.00 -11.41 -9.30
N LEU A 206 -5.81 -10.53 -8.33
CA LEU A 206 -6.72 -9.39 -8.08
C LEU A 206 -6.76 -8.44 -9.29
N GLY A 207 -5.60 -8.15 -9.89
CA GLY A 207 -5.52 -7.33 -11.10
C GLY A 207 -6.32 -7.93 -12.27
N ILE A 208 -6.21 -9.25 -12.49
CA ILE A 208 -7.03 -9.97 -13.48
C ILE A 208 -8.51 -9.86 -13.11
N GLY A 209 -8.89 -10.08 -11.85
CA GLY A 209 -10.26 -9.96 -11.37
C GLY A 209 -10.86 -8.58 -11.63
N PHE A 210 -10.09 -7.51 -11.47
CA PHE A 210 -10.56 -6.15 -11.73
C PHE A 210 -10.70 -5.85 -13.21
N ILE A 211 -9.79 -6.33 -14.04
CA ILE A 211 -9.89 -6.21 -15.50
C ILE A 211 -11.16 -6.93 -15.98
N THR A 212 -11.36 -8.18 -15.56
CA THR A 212 -12.54 -8.96 -15.94
C THR A 212 -13.85 -8.33 -15.45
N TYR A 213 -13.88 -7.81 -14.23
CA TYR A 213 -15.02 -7.10 -13.68
C TYR A 213 -15.31 -5.80 -14.46
N GLY A 214 -14.27 -5.02 -14.79
CA GLY A 214 -14.40 -3.83 -15.60
C GLY A 214 -14.95 -4.12 -17.00
N ILE A 215 -14.48 -5.20 -17.65
CA ILE A 215 -14.96 -5.66 -18.96
C ILE A 215 -16.41 -6.14 -18.84
N TYR A 216 -16.76 -6.94 -17.84
CA TYR A 216 -18.12 -7.38 -17.60
C TYR A 216 -19.08 -6.19 -17.45
N LYS A 217 -18.68 -5.19 -16.65
CA LYS A 217 -19.48 -3.99 -16.45
C LYS A 217 -19.58 -3.12 -17.71
N SER A 218 -18.65 -3.23 -18.66
CA SER A 218 -18.72 -2.56 -19.95
C SER A 218 -19.76 -3.20 -20.89
N SER A 219 -20.04 -4.49 -20.74
CA SER A 219 -21.04 -5.19 -21.55
C SER A 219 -22.49 -4.79 -21.23
N ASP A 220 -22.72 -4.16 -20.06
CA ASP A 220 -24.02 -3.57 -19.70
C ASP A 220 -24.33 -2.28 -20.50
N PHE A 221 -23.45 -1.89 -21.44
CA PHE A 221 -23.62 -0.72 -22.32
C PHE A 221 -24.06 -1.08 -23.76
N ILE A 222 -24.10 -2.37 -24.10
CA ILE A 222 -24.55 -2.89 -25.39
C ILE A 222 -25.96 -3.44 -25.24
#